data_84af47933e8225b9a351161b07b83f25
#
_entry.id   84af47933e8225b9a351161b07b83f25
#
_cell.length_a   1.000
_cell.length_b   1.000
_cell.length_c   1.000
_cell.angle_alpha   90.00
_cell.angle_beta   90.00
_cell.angle_gamma   90.00
#
_symmetry.space_group_name_H-M   'P 1'
#
loop_
_entity.id
_entity.type
_entity.pdbx_description
1 polymer ?
#
loop_
_entity_poly.entity_id
_entity_poly.type
_entity_poly.pdbx_seq_one_letter_code
_entity_poly.pdbx_strand_id
1 'polypeptide(L)'
;EHAEAKGLKTRPPARYSEATLLGAMEGAGKWIEDDELREAMQEKGLGTPATRAAIIEGLLTEKYLLREGRELIPTAKAFQLMTLLRGLQVEELSKPALTGDWEYKLAQIEHGRLDRDTFMRDIAAMTERIVTKAKEYDRDTVPGEYATLHTPCPTCGGVVKENYRRYTCTGNNGTSEGCGFSISKIPGGRTFDAAEVEALLRDARIGPLEGFRSKAGWPFTAELRLVFDDETKHHKLEFD
;
A
#
# COMPACT_ATOMS: atom_id res chain seq x y z
N GLU A 1 -51.04 3.23 12.82
CA GLU A 1 -49.59 3.46 12.67
C GLU A 1 -49.18 2.92 11.32
N HIS A 2 -48.57 3.76 10.49
CA HIS A 2 -48.07 3.37 9.16
C HIS A 2 -46.57 3.22 9.27
N ALA A 3 -46.03 2.02 9.03
CA ALA A 3 -44.58 1.74 8.95
C ALA A 3 -44.18 1.74 7.47
N GLU A 4 -43.23 2.58 7.08
CA GLU A 4 -42.66 2.63 5.74
C GLU A 4 -41.20 2.15 5.78
N ALA A 5 -40.90 1.12 5.01
CA ALA A 5 -39.54 0.62 4.84
C ALA A 5 -38.81 1.43 3.76
N LYS A 6 -37.76 2.19 4.14
CA LYS A 6 -36.90 2.93 3.21
C LYS A 6 -35.61 2.17 2.93
N GLY A 7 -35.37 1.85 1.66
CA GLY A 7 -34.08 1.32 1.24
C GLY A 7 -33.01 2.40 1.27
N LEU A 8 -32.01 2.27 2.14
CA LEU A 8 -30.84 3.15 2.21
C LEU A 8 -29.60 2.44 1.69
N LYS A 9 -28.70 3.19 1.04
CA LYS A 9 -27.38 2.71 0.66
C LYS A 9 -26.34 3.28 1.61
N THR A 10 -25.44 2.43 2.09
CA THR A 10 -24.24 2.89 2.82
C THR A 10 -23.37 3.74 1.90
N ARG A 11 -22.72 4.73 2.46
CA ARG A 11 -21.72 5.54 1.75
C ARG A 11 -20.36 5.31 2.38
N PRO A 12 -19.26 5.29 1.59
CA PRO A 12 -17.93 5.25 2.16
C PRO A 12 -17.68 6.49 3.03
N PRO A 13 -16.81 6.41 4.05
CA PRO A 13 -16.43 7.58 4.82
C PRO A 13 -15.79 8.65 3.92
N ALA A 14 -15.95 9.92 4.31
CA ALA A 14 -15.29 11.02 3.61
C ALA A 14 -13.76 10.85 3.66
N ARG A 15 -13.08 11.29 2.61
CA ARG A 15 -11.63 11.34 2.58
C ARG A 15 -11.11 12.37 3.58
N TYR A 16 -9.89 12.19 4.05
CA TYR A 16 -9.25 13.16 4.91
C TYR A 16 -8.82 14.39 4.11
N SER A 17 -9.00 15.56 4.71
CA SER A 17 -8.24 16.77 4.41
C SER A 17 -7.01 16.82 5.33
N GLU A 18 -6.08 17.73 5.11
CA GLU A 18 -4.94 17.91 6.03
C GLU A 18 -5.41 18.22 7.46
N ALA A 19 -6.40 19.09 7.60
CA ALA A 19 -6.96 19.44 8.90
C ALA A 19 -7.60 18.24 9.60
N THR A 20 -8.40 17.43 8.88
CA THR A 20 -9.03 16.25 9.49
C THR A 20 -8.04 15.12 9.73
N LEU A 21 -6.97 15.00 8.94
CA LEU A 21 -5.89 14.05 9.19
C LEU A 21 -5.08 14.45 10.43
N LEU A 22 -4.76 15.74 10.60
CA LEU A 22 -4.13 16.25 11.82
C LEU A 22 -4.95 15.91 13.06
N GLY A 23 -6.28 16.15 13.02
CA GLY A 23 -7.18 15.78 14.10
C GLY A 23 -7.26 14.25 14.34
N ALA A 24 -7.18 13.44 13.28
CA ALA A 24 -7.15 11.99 13.40
C ALA A 24 -5.81 11.49 14.01
N MET A 25 -4.69 12.12 13.66
CA MET A 25 -3.38 11.82 14.30
C MET A 25 -3.41 12.18 15.79
N GLU A 26 -3.97 13.31 16.15
CA GLU A 26 -4.14 13.73 17.54
C GLU A 26 -5.04 12.77 18.31
N GLY A 27 -6.17 12.39 17.74
CA GLY A 27 -7.13 11.47 18.33
C GLY A 27 -6.86 9.98 18.05
N ALA A 28 -5.63 9.60 17.65
CA ALA A 28 -5.33 8.23 17.21
C ALA A 28 -5.55 7.14 18.28
N GLY A 29 -5.52 7.49 19.55
CA GLY A 29 -5.88 6.59 20.65
C GLY A 29 -7.28 5.99 20.52
N LYS A 30 -8.23 6.67 19.86
CA LYS A 30 -9.59 6.17 19.63
C LYS A 30 -9.66 4.87 18.81
N TRP A 31 -8.60 4.55 18.07
CA TRP A 31 -8.49 3.35 17.24
C TRP A 31 -7.81 2.18 17.94
N ILE A 32 -7.43 2.35 19.21
CA ILE A 32 -6.79 1.33 20.04
C ILE A 32 -7.87 0.62 20.84
N GLU A 33 -7.93 -0.71 20.75
CA GLU A 33 -8.92 -1.54 21.43
C GLU A 33 -8.59 -1.72 22.91
N ASP A 34 -7.30 -1.82 23.25
CA ASP A 34 -6.79 -1.96 24.59
C ASP A 34 -6.96 -0.66 25.39
N ASP A 35 -7.61 -0.73 26.55
CA ASP A 35 -7.97 0.44 27.35
C ASP A 35 -6.74 1.13 27.97
N GLU A 36 -5.72 0.37 28.42
CA GLU A 36 -4.50 0.94 29.01
C GLU A 36 -3.66 1.67 27.96
N LEU A 37 -3.53 1.07 26.78
CA LEU A 37 -2.83 1.68 25.66
C LEU A 37 -3.60 2.89 25.11
N ARG A 38 -4.93 2.84 25.11
CA ARG A 38 -5.79 3.95 24.72
C ARG A 38 -5.62 5.14 25.66
N GLU A 39 -5.58 4.89 26.97
CA GLU A 39 -5.37 5.93 27.98
C GLU A 39 -3.96 6.54 27.83
N ALA A 40 -2.93 5.74 27.62
CA ALA A 40 -1.56 6.21 27.37
C ALA A 40 -1.45 7.12 26.14
N MET A 41 -2.32 6.93 25.13
CA MET A 41 -2.36 7.72 23.89
C MET A 41 -3.34 8.90 23.95
N GLN A 42 -4.13 9.05 24.99
CA GLN A 42 -5.26 10.00 25.01
C GLN A 42 -4.83 11.44 24.80
N GLU A 43 -3.68 11.85 25.34
CA GLU A 43 -3.15 13.22 25.23
C GLU A 43 -1.96 13.34 24.25
N LYS A 44 -1.49 12.24 23.68
CA LYS A 44 -0.26 12.19 22.88
C LYS A 44 -0.52 12.08 21.38
N GLY A 45 -1.32 11.10 20.97
CA GLY A 45 -1.61 10.84 19.55
C GLY A 45 -0.41 10.32 18.77
N LEU A 46 -0.51 10.34 17.44
CA LEU A 46 0.60 10.04 16.52
C LEU A 46 1.37 11.31 16.20
N GLY A 47 2.67 11.29 16.48
CA GLY A 47 3.54 12.47 16.38
C GLY A 47 3.18 13.54 17.41
N THR A 48 4.05 14.53 17.52
CA THR A 48 3.83 15.70 18.37
C THR A 48 3.14 16.82 17.60
N PRO A 49 2.53 17.82 18.24
CA PRO A 49 2.00 19.00 17.56
C PRO A 49 3.00 19.65 16.60
N ALA A 50 4.29 19.67 16.95
CA ALA A 50 5.35 20.23 16.14
C ALA A 50 5.72 19.38 14.91
N THR A 51 5.50 18.06 14.94
CA THR A 51 5.96 17.13 13.89
C THR A 51 4.86 16.66 12.95
N ARG A 52 3.59 16.70 13.36
CA ARG A 52 2.47 16.16 12.56
C ARG A 52 2.38 16.74 11.16
N ALA A 53 2.48 18.09 11.04
CA ALA A 53 2.44 18.75 9.74
C ALA A 53 3.61 18.32 8.84
N ALA A 54 4.82 18.22 9.40
CA ALA A 54 6.00 17.77 8.68
C ALA A 54 5.89 16.30 8.22
N ILE A 55 5.24 15.43 9.00
CA ILE A 55 4.97 14.04 8.62
C ILE A 55 4.03 14.00 7.40
N ILE A 56 2.94 14.76 7.41
CA ILE A 56 1.99 14.83 6.28
C ILE A 56 2.71 15.36 5.04
N GLU A 57 3.48 16.42 5.17
CA GLU A 57 4.25 16.98 4.06
C GLU A 57 5.30 16.01 3.52
N GLY A 58 5.95 15.23 4.39
CA GLY A 58 6.83 14.13 4.00
C GLY A 58 6.12 13.06 3.17
N LEU A 59 4.91 12.65 3.56
CA LEU A 59 4.11 11.68 2.80
C LEU A 59 3.71 12.20 1.42
N LEU A 60 3.45 13.51 1.29
CA LEU A 60 3.17 14.17 0.01
C LEU A 60 4.43 14.26 -0.86
N THR A 61 5.55 14.68 -0.30
CA THR A 61 6.85 14.78 -0.99
C THR A 61 7.29 13.41 -1.51
N GLU A 62 7.16 12.37 -0.69
CA GLU A 62 7.48 10.99 -1.05
C GLU A 62 6.41 10.32 -1.93
N LYS A 63 5.35 11.04 -2.28
CA LYS A 63 4.24 10.57 -3.13
C LYS A 63 3.53 9.33 -2.59
N TYR A 64 3.41 9.20 -1.28
CA TYR A 64 2.47 8.26 -0.66
C TYR A 64 1.05 8.84 -0.64
N LEU A 65 0.93 10.16 -0.53
CA LEU A 65 -0.31 10.91 -0.63
C LEU A 65 -0.24 11.93 -1.77
N LEU A 66 -1.40 12.30 -2.31
CA LEU A 66 -1.57 13.40 -3.25
C LEU A 66 -2.67 14.32 -2.74
N ARG A 67 -2.58 15.61 -3.07
CA ARG A 67 -3.66 16.58 -2.86
C ARG A 67 -4.55 16.65 -4.09
N GLU A 68 -5.85 16.42 -3.90
CA GLU A 68 -6.88 16.67 -4.91
C GLU A 68 -7.91 17.62 -4.31
N GLY A 69 -7.82 18.90 -4.68
CA GLY A 69 -8.57 19.95 -4.02
C GLY A 69 -8.23 20.04 -2.54
N ARG A 70 -9.18 19.71 -1.66
CA ARG A 70 -8.96 19.67 -0.20
C ARG A 70 -8.73 18.27 0.34
N GLU A 71 -8.84 17.25 -0.49
CA GLU A 71 -8.74 15.85 -0.09
C GLU A 71 -7.32 15.32 -0.24
N LEU A 72 -6.95 14.42 0.66
CA LEU A 72 -5.73 13.63 0.59
C LEU A 72 -6.07 12.24 0.02
N ILE A 73 -5.39 11.90 -1.07
CA ILE A 73 -5.62 10.64 -1.80
C ILE A 73 -4.40 9.74 -1.64
N PRO A 74 -4.55 8.52 -1.07
CA PRO A 74 -3.46 7.54 -1.06
C PRO A 74 -3.12 7.12 -2.48
N THR A 75 -1.82 7.02 -2.76
CA THR A 75 -1.32 6.57 -4.05
C THR A 75 -1.21 5.05 -4.11
N ALA A 76 -1.05 4.52 -5.32
CA ALA A 76 -0.74 3.12 -5.51
C ALA A 76 0.55 2.69 -4.79
N LYS A 77 1.56 3.58 -4.66
CA LYS A 77 2.77 3.35 -3.84
C LYS A 77 2.40 3.10 -2.38
N ALA A 78 1.46 3.86 -1.82
CA ALA A 78 0.98 3.65 -0.45
C ALA A 78 0.29 2.29 -0.29
N PHE A 79 -0.59 1.92 -1.22
CA PHE A 79 -1.27 0.61 -1.19
C PHE A 79 -0.27 -0.53 -1.29
N GLN A 80 0.76 -0.42 -2.14
CA GLN A 80 1.82 -1.45 -2.24
C GLN A 80 2.58 -1.60 -0.93
N LEU A 81 2.95 -0.49 -0.27
CA LEU A 81 3.62 -0.54 1.03
C LEU A 81 2.75 -1.25 2.07
N MET A 82 1.47 -0.90 2.16
CA MET A 82 0.54 -1.53 3.11
C MET A 82 0.36 -3.03 2.82
N THR A 83 0.27 -3.41 1.55
CA THR A 83 0.20 -4.83 1.14
C THR A 83 1.46 -5.57 1.55
N LEU A 84 2.64 -4.96 1.35
CA LEU A 84 3.92 -5.54 1.77
C LEU A 84 3.98 -5.76 3.28
N LEU A 85 3.64 -4.75 4.09
CA LEU A 85 3.66 -4.84 5.55
C LEU A 85 2.74 -5.96 6.07
N ARG A 86 1.56 -6.10 5.47
CA ARG A 86 0.62 -7.20 5.77
C ARG A 86 1.20 -8.55 5.37
N GLY A 87 1.74 -8.65 4.16
CA GLY A 87 2.34 -9.89 3.65
C GLY A 87 3.53 -10.36 4.49
N LEU A 88 4.35 -9.44 4.98
CA LEU A 88 5.43 -9.70 5.92
C LEU A 88 4.95 -9.98 7.34
N GLN A 89 3.66 -9.82 7.63
CA GLN A 89 3.11 -9.91 8.99
C GLN A 89 3.83 -8.98 9.99
N VAL A 90 4.08 -7.75 9.56
CA VAL A 90 4.64 -6.66 10.38
C VAL A 90 3.66 -5.49 10.47
N GLU A 91 2.38 -5.81 10.56
CA GLU A 91 1.28 -4.84 10.59
C GLU A 91 1.37 -3.86 11.76
N GLU A 92 2.06 -4.23 12.84
CA GLU A 92 2.30 -3.36 13.97
C GLU A 92 2.92 -2.02 13.57
N LEU A 93 3.73 -1.99 12.49
CA LEU A 93 4.29 -0.74 11.94
C LEU A 93 3.24 0.20 11.33
N SER A 94 2.05 -0.30 11.08
CA SER A 94 0.94 0.45 10.47
C SER A 94 -0.23 0.71 11.42
N LYS A 95 -0.10 0.34 12.70
CA LYS A 95 -1.14 0.45 13.71
C LYS A 95 -0.74 1.45 14.80
N PRO A 96 -1.65 2.32 15.28
CA PRO A 96 -1.37 3.24 16.37
C PRO A 96 -1.07 2.52 17.69
N ALA A 97 -1.49 1.26 17.83
CA ALA A 97 -1.28 0.46 19.03
C ALA A 97 0.21 0.29 19.40
N LEU A 98 1.12 0.23 18.42
CA LEU A 98 2.57 0.18 18.69
C LEU A 98 3.05 1.44 19.42
N THR A 99 2.60 2.61 18.97
CA THR A 99 2.93 3.88 19.65
C THR A 99 2.33 3.92 21.04
N GLY A 100 1.08 3.44 21.19
CA GLY A 100 0.43 3.33 22.49
C GLY A 100 1.19 2.44 23.47
N ASP A 101 1.63 1.26 23.03
CA ASP A 101 2.44 0.34 23.85
C ASP A 101 3.76 0.99 24.30
N TRP A 102 4.43 1.70 23.40
CA TRP A 102 5.67 2.38 23.75
C TRP A 102 5.46 3.54 24.70
N GLU A 103 4.42 4.36 24.51
CA GLU A 103 4.09 5.44 25.42
C GLU A 103 3.70 4.92 26.82
N TYR A 104 2.95 3.83 26.86
CA TYR A 104 2.62 3.14 28.12
C TYR A 104 3.89 2.65 28.83
N LYS A 105 4.78 1.93 28.12
CA LYS A 105 6.04 1.42 28.67
C LYS A 105 6.97 2.55 29.13
N LEU A 106 7.05 3.64 28.39
CA LEU A 106 7.83 4.82 28.78
C LEU A 106 7.29 5.44 30.08
N ALA A 107 5.96 5.53 30.24
CA ALA A 107 5.36 5.97 31.50
C ALA A 107 5.66 5.00 32.65
N GLN A 108 5.69 3.68 32.39
CA GLN A 108 6.10 2.71 33.42
C GLN A 108 7.58 2.88 33.83
N ILE A 109 8.46 3.24 32.89
CA ILE A 109 9.87 3.53 33.19
C ILE A 109 9.98 4.80 34.05
N GLU A 110 9.25 5.85 33.69
CA GLU A 110 9.20 7.11 34.46
C GLU A 110 8.79 6.89 35.92
N HIS A 111 7.84 5.97 36.16
CA HIS A 111 7.37 5.62 37.49
C HIS A 111 8.20 4.50 38.18
N GLY A 112 9.30 4.07 37.58
CA GLY A 112 10.17 3.02 38.16
C GLY A 112 9.58 1.63 38.16
N ARG A 113 8.52 1.35 37.39
CA ARG A 113 7.82 0.06 37.28
C ARG A 113 8.36 -0.84 36.19
N LEU A 114 9.05 -0.27 35.20
CA LEU A 114 9.72 -0.99 34.12
C LEU A 114 11.17 -0.52 34.03
N ASP A 115 12.07 -1.47 33.80
CA ASP A 115 13.48 -1.19 33.55
C ASP A 115 13.72 -0.79 32.10
N ARG A 116 14.55 0.25 31.89
CA ARG A 116 14.93 0.76 30.56
C ARG A 116 15.54 -0.32 29.67
N ASP A 117 16.41 -1.16 30.25
CA ASP A 117 17.14 -2.19 29.48
C ASP A 117 16.19 -3.29 29.00
N THR A 118 15.14 -3.59 29.77
CA THR A 118 14.04 -4.48 29.36
C THR A 118 13.29 -3.90 28.17
N PHE A 119 12.91 -2.64 28.22
CA PHE A 119 12.26 -1.96 27.09
C PHE A 119 13.14 -1.95 25.83
N MET A 120 14.43 -1.68 25.96
CA MET A 120 15.36 -1.69 24.83
C MET A 120 15.57 -3.09 24.25
N ARG A 121 15.55 -4.15 25.06
CA ARG A 121 15.58 -5.53 24.57
C ARG A 121 14.32 -5.87 23.75
N ASP A 122 13.16 -5.43 24.19
CA ASP A 122 11.90 -5.63 23.44
C ASP A 122 11.97 -4.98 22.05
N ILE A 123 12.49 -3.74 21.98
CA ILE A 123 12.69 -3.03 20.69
C ILE A 123 13.70 -3.78 19.81
N ALA A 124 14.81 -4.24 20.38
CA ALA A 124 15.82 -4.97 19.64
C ALA A 124 15.24 -6.29 19.07
N ALA A 125 14.51 -7.05 19.88
CA ALA A 125 13.85 -8.28 19.46
C ALA A 125 12.80 -8.04 18.36
N MET A 126 12.00 -7.00 18.48
CA MET A 126 11.05 -6.59 17.43
C MET A 126 11.79 -6.25 16.14
N THR A 127 12.85 -5.46 16.22
CA THR A 127 13.66 -5.06 15.06
C THR A 127 14.28 -6.28 14.38
N GLU A 128 14.86 -7.20 15.13
CA GLU A 128 15.46 -8.45 14.61
C GLU A 128 14.41 -9.29 13.89
N ARG A 129 13.20 -9.43 14.46
CA ARG A 129 12.08 -10.15 13.84
C ARG A 129 11.67 -9.51 12.52
N ILE A 130 11.54 -8.17 12.47
CA ILE A 130 11.18 -7.44 11.24
C ILE A 130 12.27 -7.63 10.18
N VAL A 131 13.55 -7.48 10.55
CA VAL A 131 14.69 -7.65 9.63
C VAL A 131 14.76 -9.08 9.10
N THR A 132 14.53 -10.07 9.94
CA THR A 132 14.52 -11.49 9.53
C THR A 132 13.41 -11.73 8.52
N LYS A 133 12.19 -11.33 8.81
CA LYS A 133 11.06 -11.43 7.86
C LYS A 133 11.32 -10.71 6.54
N ALA A 134 11.95 -9.52 6.59
CA ALA A 134 12.30 -8.78 5.39
C ALA A 134 13.43 -9.44 4.57
N LYS A 135 14.36 -10.14 5.21
CA LYS A 135 15.43 -10.90 4.53
C LYS A 135 14.93 -12.20 3.91
N GLU A 136 14.04 -12.89 4.61
CA GLU A 136 13.40 -14.12 4.14
C GLU A 136 12.34 -13.84 3.07
N TYR A 137 12.00 -12.56 2.88
CA TYR A 137 11.04 -12.12 1.90
C TYR A 137 11.54 -12.40 0.48
N ASP A 138 10.88 -13.33 -0.18
CA ASP A 138 10.98 -13.50 -1.62
C ASP A 138 9.99 -12.55 -2.30
N ARG A 139 10.49 -11.70 -3.20
CA ARG A 139 9.72 -10.63 -3.86
C ARG A 139 8.46 -11.12 -4.59
N ASP A 140 8.41 -12.41 -4.93
CA ASP A 140 7.29 -12.99 -5.65
C ASP A 140 6.31 -13.74 -4.73
N THR A 141 6.60 -13.87 -3.43
CA THR A 141 5.83 -14.67 -2.47
C THR A 141 5.12 -13.87 -1.38
N VAL A 142 4.94 -12.55 -1.53
CA VAL A 142 4.08 -11.79 -0.60
C VAL A 142 2.71 -12.44 -0.57
N PRO A 143 2.25 -12.94 0.58
CA PRO A 143 0.93 -13.53 0.69
C PRO A 143 -0.17 -12.56 0.25
N GLY A 144 -1.12 -13.04 -0.53
CA GLY A 144 -2.25 -12.27 -1.04
C GLY A 144 -3.05 -13.08 -2.03
N GLU A 145 -4.27 -12.63 -2.29
CA GLU A 145 -5.06 -13.16 -3.39
C GLU A 145 -4.62 -12.49 -4.69
N TYR A 146 -3.96 -13.26 -5.54
CA TYR A 146 -3.45 -12.78 -6.81
C TYR A 146 -4.10 -13.51 -7.98
N ALA A 147 -4.44 -12.75 -9.01
CA ALA A 147 -5.07 -13.29 -10.19
C ALA A 147 -4.09 -14.13 -11.03
N THR A 148 -4.61 -15.22 -11.59
CA THR A 148 -3.98 -15.91 -12.72
C THR A 148 -4.74 -15.53 -13.98
N LEU A 149 -4.05 -14.93 -14.93
CA LEU A 149 -4.68 -14.44 -16.17
C LEU A 149 -5.01 -15.59 -17.10
N HIS A 150 -6.13 -15.46 -17.80
CA HIS A 150 -6.55 -16.39 -18.85
C HIS A 150 -5.84 -16.11 -20.19
N THR A 151 -5.49 -14.84 -20.42
CA THR A 151 -4.77 -14.44 -21.62
C THR A 151 -3.30 -14.87 -21.53
N PRO A 152 -2.80 -15.62 -22.52
CA PRO A 152 -1.44 -16.14 -22.50
C PRO A 152 -0.39 -15.05 -22.64
N CYS A 153 0.82 -15.34 -22.18
CA CYS A 153 1.97 -14.47 -22.32
C CYS A 153 2.25 -14.13 -23.79
N PRO A 154 2.38 -12.85 -24.17
CA PRO A 154 2.61 -12.45 -25.56
C PRO A 154 4.00 -12.87 -26.09
N THR A 155 4.94 -13.21 -25.21
CA THR A 155 6.30 -13.62 -25.60
C THR A 155 6.41 -15.13 -25.84
N CYS A 156 5.80 -15.97 -24.97
CA CYS A 156 6.02 -17.41 -25.03
C CYS A 156 4.74 -18.25 -24.94
N GLY A 157 3.56 -17.63 -24.85
CA GLY A 157 2.28 -18.32 -24.68
C GLY A 157 2.06 -18.94 -23.30
N GLY A 158 2.95 -18.74 -22.34
CA GLY A 158 2.86 -19.27 -20.99
C GLY A 158 1.85 -18.52 -20.11
N VAL A 159 1.70 -19.00 -18.88
CA VAL A 159 0.76 -18.44 -17.90
C VAL A 159 1.30 -17.13 -17.33
N VAL A 160 0.47 -16.10 -17.27
CA VAL A 160 0.78 -14.83 -16.60
C VAL A 160 0.05 -14.78 -15.27
N LYS A 161 0.81 -14.53 -14.20
CA LYS A 161 0.27 -14.38 -12.84
C LYS A 161 0.53 -12.98 -12.30
N GLU A 162 -0.44 -12.50 -11.55
CA GLU A 162 -0.31 -11.32 -10.75
C GLU A 162 0.57 -11.61 -9.52
N ASN A 163 1.36 -10.66 -9.10
CA ASN A 163 1.92 -10.57 -7.76
C ASN A 163 1.67 -9.17 -7.19
N TYR A 164 2.16 -8.86 -6.01
CA TYR A 164 1.88 -7.58 -5.37
C TYR A 164 2.40 -6.35 -6.14
N ARG A 165 3.33 -6.51 -7.09
CA ARG A 165 3.94 -5.41 -7.86
C ARG A 165 3.73 -5.50 -9.37
N ARG A 166 3.60 -6.70 -9.90
CA ARG A 166 3.70 -6.96 -11.33
C ARG A 166 2.76 -8.08 -11.77
N TYR A 167 2.53 -8.12 -13.07
CA TYR A 167 2.02 -9.29 -13.78
C TYR A 167 3.22 -9.93 -14.49
N THR A 168 3.51 -11.18 -14.18
CA THR A 168 4.76 -11.86 -14.60
C THR A 168 4.44 -13.21 -15.23
N CYS A 169 5.11 -13.55 -16.32
CA CYS A 169 5.03 -14.86 -16.91
C CYS A 169 5.71 -15.91 -16.03
N THR A 170 5.00 -17.00 -15.74
CA THR A 170 5.51 -18.14 -14.97
C THR A 170 5.81 -19.37 -15.85
N GLY A 171 5.89 -19.18 -17.17
CA GLY A 171 6.13 -20.27 -18.11
C GLY A 171 4.91 -21.16 -18.36
N ASN A 172 5.10 -22.21 -19.16
CA ASN A 172 4.01 -23.13 -19.54
C ASN A 172 3.60 -24.09 -18.40
N ASN A 173 4.49 -24.31 -17.42
CA ASN A 173 4.27 -25.25 -16.31
C ASN A 173 3.89 -24.56 -15.00
N GLY A 174 3.67 -23.23 -14.99
CA GLY A 174 3.36 -22.47 -13.77
C GLY A 174 4.50 -22.43 -12.74
N THR A 175 5.70 -22.83 -13.12
CA THR A 175 6.94 -22.69 -12.33
C THR A 175 7.43 -21.25 -12.41
N SER A 176 8.24 -20.81 -11.45
CA SER A 176 8.77 -19.44 -11.36
C SER A 176 9.74 -19.06 -12.49
N GLU A 177 10.10 -19.99 -13.37
CA GLU A 177 10.99 -19.76 -14.51
C GLU A 177 10.17 -19.45 -15.79
N GLY A 178 9.73 -18.20 -15.90
CA GLY A 178 9.06 -17.68 -17.11
C GLY A 178 10.07 -17.16 -18.14
N CYS A 179 9.53 -16.65 -19.28
CA CYS A 179 10.33 -16.07 -20.36
C CYS A 179 10.90 -14.67 -20.05
N GLY A 180 10.77 -14.18 -18.81
CA GLY A 180 11.17 -12.82 -18.43
C GLY A 180 10.11 -11.74 -18.70
N PHE A 181 8.99 -12.09 -19.34
CA PHE A 181 7.89 -11.12 -19.54
C PHE A 181 7.33 -10.66 -18.20
N SER A 182 7.24 -9.34 -18.05
CA SER A 182 6.70 -8.74 -16.84
C SER A 182 6.27 -7.29 -17.10
N ILE A 183 5.07 -6.93 -16.66
CA ILE A 183 4.57 -5.54 -16.69
C ILE A 183 4.25 -5.06 -15.29
N SER A 184 4.41 -3.75 -15.06
CA SER A 184 4.09 -3.12 -13.79
C SER A 184 2.58 -3.17 -13.53
N LYS A 185 2.21 -3.45 -12.29
CA LYS A 185 0.83 -3.29 -11.81
C LYS A 185 0.41 -1.82 -11.71
N ILE A 186 1.37 -0.91 -11.72
CA ILE A 186 1.16 0.53 -11.53
C ILE A 186 1.91 1.33 -12.61
N PRO A 187 1.50 1.22 -13.87
CA PRO A 187 2.06 2.07 -14.90
C PRO A 187 1.56 3.52 -14.71
N GLY A 188 2.47 4.49 -14.81
CA GLY A 188 2.11 5.92 -14.67
C GLY A 188 1.36 6.26 -13.38
N GLY A 189 1.61 5.56 -12.27
CA GLY A 189 0.95 5.81 -10.99
C GLY A 189 -0.50 5.33 -10.86
N ARG A 190 -1.08 4.71 -11.91
CA ARG A 190 -2.42 4.13 -11.94
C ARG A 190 -2.34 2.62 -11.72
N THR A 191 -3.15 2.07 -10.82
CA THR A 191 -3.24 0.61 -10.64
C THR A 191 -4.02 -0.01 -11.79
N PHE A 192 -3.47 -1.06 -12.40
CA PHE A 192 -4.14 -1.93 -13.35
C PHE A 192 -4.80 -3.10 -12.63
N ASP A 193 -6.04 -3.37 -12.96
CA ASP A 193 -6.70 -4.61 -12.55
C ASP A 193 -6.44 -5.76 -13.56
N ALA A 194 -6.79 -6.97 -13.16
CA ALA A 194 -6.55 -8.15 -13.98
C ALA A 194 -7.27 -8.10 -15.34
N ALA A 195 -8.49 -7.56 -15.38
CA ALA A 195 -9.30 -7.48 -16.60
C ALA A 195 -8.69 -6.49 -17.62
N GLU A 196 -8.16 -5.37 -17.14
CA GLU A 196 -7.46 -4.39 -17.98
C GLU A 196 -6.17 -4.98 -18.56
N VAL A 197 -5.43 -5.75 -17.74
CA VAL A 197 -4.22 -6.41 -18.22
C VAL A 197 -4.55 -7.50 -19.22
N GLU A 198 -5.60 -8.29 -19.01
CA GLU A 198 -6.03 -9.27 -20.00
C GLU A 198 -6.42 -8.64 -21.34
N ALA A 199 -7.11 -7.49 -21.32
CA ALA A 199 -7.42 -6.75 -22.52
C ALA A 199 -6.15 -6.25 -23.22
N LEU A 200 -5.22 -5.68 -22.46
CA LEU A 200 -3.93 -5.22 -23.00
C LEU A 200 -3.10 -6.35 -23.61
N LEU A 201 -3.05 -7.52 -22.97
CA LEU A 201 -2.30 -8.67 -23.50
C LEU A 201 -2.95 -9.27 -24.76
N ARG A 202 -4.28 -9.24 -24.85
CA ARG A 202 -5.03 -9.76 -26.00
C ARG A 202 -4.93 -8.84 -27.21
N ASP A 203 -5.11 -7.53 -26.98
CA ASP A 203 -5.30 -6.55 -28.05
C ASP A 203 -4.02 -5.72 -28.32
N ALA A 204 -2.95 -5.96 -27.54
CA ALA A 204 -1.69 -5.22 -27.51
C ALA A 204 -1.84 -3.70 -27.26
N ARG A 205 -3.06 -3.26 -26.92
CA ARG A 205 -3.37 -1.87 -26.59
C ARG A 205 -4.60 -1.80 -25.69
N ILE A 206 -4.70 -0.75 -24.89
CA ILE A 206 -5.85 -0.46 -24.05
C ILE A 206 -6.00 1.04 -23.84
N GLY A 207 -7.22 1.53 -23.84
CA GLY A 207 -7.52 2.92 -23.54
C GLY A 207 -8.46 3.57 -24.55
N PRO A 208 -8.66 4.91 -24.43
CA PRO A 208 -8.01 5.79 -23.47
C PRO A 208 -8.43 5.51 -22.00
N LEU A 209 -7.49 5.49 -21.09
CA LEU A 209 -7.70 5.29 -19.65
C LEU A 209 -7.34 6.55 -18.88
N GLU A 210 -8.15 6.88 -17.89
CA GLU A 210 -7.92 8.00 -16.98
C GLU A 210 -7.17 7.56 -15.71
N GLY A 211 -6.67 8.54 -14.96
CA GLY A 211 -6.07 8.30 -13.63
C GLY A 211 -4.56 8.06 -13.64
N PHE A 212 -3.90 8.21 -14.78
CA PHE A 212 -2.44 8.25 -14.84
C PHE A 212 -1.90 9.54 -14.23
N ARG A 213 -0.65 9.48 -13.77
CA ARG A 213 0.07 10.60 -13.16
C ARG A 213 1.42 10.77 -13.84
N SER A 214 1.73 12.00 -14.24
CA SER A 214 3.04 12.37 -14.72
C SER A 214 4.09 12.31 -13.59
N LYS A 215 5.37 12.42 -13.95
CA LYS A 215 6.46 12.52 -12.93
C LYS A 215 6.27 13.72 -11.98
N ALA A 216 5.62 14.79 -12.45
CA ALA A 216 5.27 15.95 -11.63
C ALA A 216 3.99 15.77 -10.79
N GLY A 217 3.26 14.64 -10.96
CA GLY A 217 2.02 14.34 -10.23
C GLY A 217 0.74 14.79 -10.93
N TRP A 218 0.81 15.44 -12.10
CA TRP A 218 -0.37 15.90 -12.84
C TRP A 218 -1.15 14.72 -13.42
N PRO A 219 -2.49 14.72 -13.30
CA PRO A 219 -3.32 13.69 -13.90
C PRO A 219 -3.32 13.82 -15.43
N PHE A 220 -3.35 12.69 -16.12
CA PHE A 220 -3.53 12.65 -17.56
C PHE A 220 -4.26 11.37 -17.98
N THR A 221 -4.80 11.42 -19.19
CA THR A 221 -5.46 10.30 -19.88
C THR A 221 -4.56 9.84 -21.01
N ALA A 222 -4.42 8.55 -21.21
CA ALA A 222 -3.61 7.98 -22.28
C ALA A 222 -4.14 6.63 -22.74
N GLU A 223 -3.83 6.28 -23.98
CA GLU A 223 -3.84 4.91 -24.46
C GLU A 223 -2.50 4.25 -24.12
N LEU A 224 -2.49 2.97 -23.76
CA LEU A 224 -1.26 2.21 -23.58
C LEU A 224 -1.14 1.17 -24.67
N ARG A 225 0.10 1.00 -25.13
CA ARG A 225 0.49 -0.04 -26.07
C ARG A 225 1.54 -0.95 -25.47
N LEU A 226 1.39 -2.23 -25.75
CA LEU A 226 2.38 -3.24 -25.45
C LEU A 226 3.27 -3.44 -26.68
N VAL A 227 4.49 -2.93 -26.64
CA VAL A 227 5.42 -2.96 -27.76
C VAL A 227 6.58 -3.89 -27.46
N PHE A 228 6.95 -4.75 -28.44
CA PHE A 228 8.14 -5.57 -28.30
C PHE A 228 9.37 -4.73 -28.68
N ASP A 229 10.35 -4.70 -27.81
CA ASP A 229 11.61 -3.99 -28.00
C ASP A 229 12.68 -4.98 -28.48
N ASP A 230 13.14 -4.81 -29.72
CA ASP A 230 14.11 -5.70 -30.36
C ASP A 230 15.51 -5.61 -29.77
N GLU A 231 15.86 -4.51 -29.12
CA GLU A 231 17.17 -4.33 -28.49
C GLU A 231 17.23 -5.09 -27.16
N THR A 232 16.22 -4.93 -26.33
CA THR A 232 16.16 -5.56 -25.02
C THR A 232 15.55 -6.95 -25.04
N LYS A 233 14.89 -7.34 -26.17
CA LYS A 233 14.12 -8.60 -26.32
C LYS A 233 12.99 -8.75 -25.30
N HIS A 234 12.45 -7.64 -24.80
CA HIS A 234 11.36 -7.60 -23.84
C HIS A 234 10.21 -6.71 -24.35
N HIS A 235 9.01 -7.01 -23.84
CA HIS A 235 7.88 -6.10 -24.05
C HIS A 235 7.96 -4.92 -23.09
N LYS A 236 7.62 -3.74 -23.57
CA LYS A 236 7.48 -2.51 -22.79
C LYS A 236 6.12 -1.87 -23.00
N LEU A 237 5.67 -1.09 -22.00
CA LEU A 237 4.48 -0.26 -22.11
C LEU A 237 4.87 1.13 -22.63
N GLU A 238 4.18 1.56 -23.66
CA GLU A 238 4.27 2.92 -24.19
C GLU A 238 2.95 3.65 -24.00
N PHE A 239 3.02 4.94 -23.70
CA PHE A 239 1.88 5.83 -23.55
C PHE A 239 1.73 6.66 -24.81
N ASP A 240 0.51 6.65 -25.37
CA ASP A 240 0.08 7.52 -26.49
C ASP A 240 -0.81 8.64 -26.02
#